data_9259da31320c82ca5f62c33e977b220a
#
_entry.id   9259da31320c82ca5f62c33e977b220a
#
_cell.length_a   1.000
_cell.length_b   1.000
_cell.length_c   1.000
_cell.angle_alpha   90.00
_cell.angle_beta   90.00
_cell.angle_gamma   90.00
#
_symmetry.space_group_name_H-M   'P 1'
#
loop_
_entity.id
_entity.type
_entity.pdbx_description
1 polymer ?
#
loop_
_entity_poly.entity_id
_entity_poly.type
_entity_poly.pdbx_seq_one_letter_code
_entity_poly.pdbx_strand_id
1 'polypeptide(L)'
;MTRAAQAERTRATILVTARKLFAAHGYDATSLQTIADEMDVTKANVYYYFRTKSAILEALLDNSIAFFETMLDETAKIRGRRARAEHMVAGFVDQVVANRALSPLGQTDPSVRRNERINAELARLAEKAMQLLFGDEPTDDQRAAWFLTSDVGPVIAALPHLTDDELREVLRRLCLRVLRV
;
A
#
# COMPACT_ATOMS: atom_id res chain seq x y z
N MET A 1 25.05 13.97 -13.87
CA MET A 1 24.16 13.51 -12.75
C MET A 1 24.82 13.90 -11.44
N THR A 2 24.08 14.51 -10.52
CA THR A 2 24.60 14.87 -9.20
C THR A 2 24.73 13.61 -8.32
N ARG A 3 25.64 13.64 -7.34
CA ARG A 3 25.83 12.55 -6.36
C ARG A 3 24.55 12.26 -5.56
N ALA A 4 23.76 13.29 -5.28
CA ALA A 4 22.45 13.15 -4.63
C ALA A 4 21.41 12.39 -5.51
N ALA A 5 21.33 12.72 -6.79
CA ALA A 5 20.44 12.03 -7.72
C ALA A 5 20.81 10.54 -7.89
N GLN A 6 22.09 10.21 -7.85
CA GLN A 6 22.54 8.82 -7.89
C GLN A 6 22.18 8.07 -6.60
N ALA A 7 22.34 8.71 -5.43
CA ALA A 7 21.98 8.11 -4.16
C ALA A 7 20.47 7.81 -4.08
N GLU A 8 19.63 8.73 -4.53
CA GLU A 8 18.18 8.54 -4.54
C GLU A 8 17.75 7.40 -5.50
N ARG A 9 18.38 7.31 -6.68
CA ARG A 9 18.14 6.19 -7.60
C ARG A 9 18.52 4.85 -6.97
N THR A 10 19.66 4.76 -6.32
CA THR A 10 20.08 3.52 -5.66
C THR A 10 19.10 3.15 -4.54
N ARG A 11 18.67 4.13 -3.73
CA ARG A 11 17.67 3.93 -2.70
C ARG A 11 16.35 3.41 -3.28
N ALA A 12 15.87 4.00 -4.37
CA ALA A 12 14.66 3.56 -5.07
C ALA A 12 14.81 2.14 -5.63
N THR A 13 15.97 1.80 -6.21
CA THR A 13 16.26 0.44 -6.73
C THR A 13 16.21 -0.58 -5.60
N ILE A 14 16.78 -0.29 -4.42
CA ILE A 14 16.71 -1.17 -3.25
C ILE A 14 15.24 -1.45 -2.87
N LEU A 15 14.39 -0.43 -2.82
CA LEU A 15 12.98 -0.59 -2.49
C LEU A 15 12.23 -1.45 -3.52
N VAL A 16 12.48 -1.24 -4.82
CA VAL A 16 11.87 -2.04 -5.89
C VAL A 16 12.31 -3.50 -5.80
N THR A 17 13.59 -3.75 -5.61
CA THR A 17 14.16 -5.11 -5.48
C THR A 17 13.63 -5.80 -4.24
N ALA A 18 13.66 -5.13 -3.09
CA ALA A 18 13.13 -5.67 -1.84
C ALA A 18 11.64 -6.04 -1.97
N ARG A 19 10.82 -5.18 -2.59
CA ARG A 19 9.41 -5.46 -2.85
C ARG A 19 9.22 -6.73 -3.67
N LYS A 20 10.02 -6.92 -4.74
CA LYS A 20 9.97 -8.14 -5.56
C LYS A 20 10.33 -9.39 -4.77
N LEU A 21 11.40 -9.31 -3.96
CA LEU A 21 11.86 -10.44 -3.15
C LEU A 21 10.89 -10.78 -2.02
N PHE A 22 10.32 -9.79 -1.34
CA PHE A 22 9.26 -9.99 -0.35
C PHE A 22 8.04 -10.65 -0.99
N ALA A 23 7.71 -10.27 -2.23
CA ALA A 23 6.65 -10.86 -3.02
C ALA A 23 6.89 -12.35 -3.34
N ALA A 24 8.10 -12.67 -3.81
CA ALA A 24 8.44 -14.00 -4.31
C ALA A 24 8.73 -15.02 -3.19
N HIS A 25 9.37 -14.57 -2.12
CA HIS A 25 9.92 -15.45 -1.08
C HIS A 25 9.33 -15.21 0.31
N GLY A 26 8.56 -14.14 0.49
CA GLY A 26 8.09 -13.66 1.78
C GLY A 26 9.11 -12.76 2.48
N TYR A 27 8.60 -11.99 3.46
CA TYR A 27 9.42 -11.05 4.23
C TYR A 27 10.48 -11.77 5.05
N ASP A 28 10.10 -12.82 5.80
CA ASP A 28 11.00 -13.51 6.73
C ASP A 28 12.17 -14.19 6.03
N ALA A 29 11.94 -14.79 4.87
CA ALA A 29 12.97 -15.46 4.07
C ALA A 29 13.90 -14.50 3.32
N THR A 30 13.55 -13.20 3.23
CA THR A 30 14.38 -12.19 2.56
C THR A 30 15.32 -11.50 3.55
N SER A 31 16.56 -11.32 3.18
CA SER A 31 17.59 -10.63 3.97
C SER A 31 18.19 -9.44 3.21
N LEU A 32 18.91 -8.54 3.91
CA LEU A 32 19.67 -7.48 3.25
C LEU A 32 20.76 -8.06 2.30
N GLN A 33 21.28 -9.25 2.61
CA GLN A 33 22.23 -9.94 1.73
C GLN A 33 21.53 -10.39 0.45
N THR A 34 20.37 -11.04 0.55
CA THR A 34 19.58 -11.47 -0.62
C THR A 34 19.23 -10.30 -1.55
N ILE A 35 18.88 -9.14 -0.95
CA ILE A 35 18.62 -7.93 -1.74
C ILE A 35 19.88 -7.42 -2.45
N ALA A 36 21.03 -7.45 -1.76
CA ALA A 36 22.30 -7.04 -2.33
C ALA A 36 22.74 -7.96 -3.49
N ASP A 37 22.58 -9.27 -3.30
CA ASP A 37 22.90 -10.29 -4.32
C ASP A 37 22.04 -10.12 -5.58
N GLU A 38 20.73 -9.87 -5.42
CA GLU A 38 19.81 -9.62 -6.55
C GLU A 38 20.15 -8.34 -7.32
N MET A 39 20.76 -7.36 -6.65
CA MET A 39 21.18 -6.10 -7.26
C MET A 39 22.61 -6.12 -7.79
N ASP A 40 23.34 -7.22 -7.64
CA ASP A 40 24.77 -7.33 -7.94
C ASP A 40 25.60 -6.23 -7.25
N VAL A 41 25.32 -5.99 -5.96
CA VAL A 41 26.06 -5.04 -5.11
C VAL A 41 26.49 -5.69 -3.81
N THR A 42 27.37 -5.04 -3.05
CA THR A 42 27.76 -5.54 -1.73
C THR A 42 26.64 -5.29 -0.69
N LYS A 43 26.55 -6.15 0.32
CA LYS A 43 25.68 -5.93 1.48
C LYS A 43 25.94 -4.57 2.14
N ALA A 44 27.20 -4.13 2.19
CA ALA A 44 27.58 -2.83 2.73
C ALA A 44 26.93 -1.67 1.96
N ASN A 45 26.74 -1.82 0.64
CA ASN A 45 26.01 -0.83 -0.16
C ASN A 45 24.56 -0.72 0.26
N VAL A 46 23.84 -1.85 0.38
CA VAL A 46 22.44 -1.84 0.85
C VAL A 46 22.35 -1.31 2.29
N TYR A 47 23.27 -1.75 3.18
CA TYR A 47 23.31 -1.34 4.58
C TYR A 47 23.58 0.18 4.77
N TYR A 48 24.25 0.82 3.83
CA TYR A 48 24.43 2.27 3.83
C TYR A 48 23.09 3.01 3.74
N TYR A 49 22.14 2.52 2.92
CA TYR A 49 20.83 3.13 2.74
C TYR A 49 19.80 2.65 3.77
N PHE A 50 19.84 1.38 4.12
CA PHE A 50 18.89 0.76 5.03
C PHE A 50 19.59 -0.17 6.01
N ARG A 51 19.61 0.22 7.27
CA ARG A 51 20.28 -0.52 8.34
C ARG A 51 19.58 -1.84 8.70
N THR A 52 18.28 -1.93 8.46
CA THR A 52 17.47 -3.09 8.78
C THR A 52 16.46 -3.38 7.66
N LYS A 53 15.99 -4.61 7.61
CA LYS A 53 14.89 -5.03 6.74
C LYS A 53 13.59 -4.28 7.09
N SER A 54 13.36 -4.01 8.38
CA SER A 54 12.22 -3.21 8.85
C SER A 54 12.24 -1.78 8.30
N ALA A 55 13.41 -1.14 8.24
CA ALA A 55 13.54 0.20 7.65
C ALA A 55 13.18 0.23 6.14
N ILE A 56 13.44 -0.86 5.42
CA ILE A 56 12.99 -0.99 4.02
C ILE A 56 11.45 -1.11 3.96
N LEU A 57 10.87 -1.94 4.83
CA LEU A 57 9.42 -2.10 4.88
C LEU A 57 8.71 -0.80 5.27
N GLU A 58 9.22 -0.08 6.26
CA GLU A 58 8.72 1.25 6.64
C GLU A 58 8.76 2.22 5.46
N ALA A 59 9.86 2.26 4.71
CA ALA A 59 9.98 3.13 3.55
C ALA A 59 9.02 2.75 2.40
N LEU A 60 8.71 1.46 2.24
CA LEU A 60 7.67 1.00 1.30
C LEU A 60 6.27 1.43 1.73
N LEU A 61 5.99 1.39 3.03
CA LEU A 61 4.71 1.87 3.59
C LEU A 61 4.59 3.39 3.48
N ASP A 62 5.66 4.15 3.75
CA ASP A 62 5.68 5.61 3.56
C ASP A 62 5.35 6.00 2.12
N ASN A 63 5.86 5.27 1.13
CA ASN A 63 5.50 5.49 -0.27
C ASN A 63 4.00 5.24 -0.54
N SER A 64 3.42 4.23 0.09
CA SER A 64 1.99 3.95 -0.01
C SER A 64 1.14 5.03 0.67
N ILE A 65 1.57 5.51 1.84
CA ILE A 65 0.93 6.63 2.55
C ILE A 65 0.93 7.89 1.67
N ALA A 66 2.08 8.26 1.10
CA ALA A 66 2.20 9.43 0.22
C ALA A 66 1.33 9.31 -1.04
N PHE A 67 1.22 8.09 -1.60
CA PHE A 67 0.30 7.83 -2.71
C PHE A 67 -1.16 8.08 -2.30
N PHE A 68 -1.61 7.54 -1.16
CA PHE A 68 -2.97 7.73 -0.69
C PHE A 68 -3.27 9.18 -0.32
N GLU A 69 -2.31 9.92 0.24
CA GLU A 69 -2.46 11.36 0.48
C GLU A 69 -2.74 12.11 -0.82
N THR A 70 -1.92 11.90 -1.83
CA THR A 70 -2.08 12.52 -3.16
C THR A 70 -3.44 12.18 -3.77
N MET A 71 -3.81 10.90 -3.75
CA MET A 71 -5.10 10.42 -4.26
C MET A 71 -6.28 11.09 -3.56
N LEU A 72 -6.23 11.23 -2.22
CA LEU A 72 -7.30 11.89 -1.46
C LEU A 72 -7.37 13.40 -1.74
N ASP A 73 -6.22 14.07 -1.93
CA ASP A 73 -6.17 15.48 -2.33
C ASP A 73 -6.76 15.72 -3.73
N GLU A 74 -6.55 14.78 -4.65
CA GLU A 74 -7.18 14.80 -5.97
C GLU A 74 -8.69 14.53 -5.85
N THR A 75 -9.09 13.54 -5.06
CA THR A 75 -10.49 13.20 -4.80
C THR A 75 -11.27 14.39 -4.22
N ALA A 76 -10.65 15.19 -3.37
CA ALA A 76 -11.29 16.37 -2.78
C ALA A 76 -11.74 17.40 -3.83
N LYS A 77 -11.08 17.44 -5.00
CA LYS A 77 -11.41 18.33 -6.11
C LYS A 77 -12.56 17.81 -6.98
N ILE A 78 -12.92 16.53 -6.84
CA ILE A 78 -13.96 15.87 -7.63
C ILE A 78 -15.34 16.22 -7.04
N ARG A 79 -16.31 16.53 -7.90
CA ARG A 79 -17.69 16.80 -7.50
C ARG A 79 -18.54 15.54 -7.58
N GLY A 80 -19.36 15.33 -6.55
CA GLY A 80 -20.31 14.22 -6.48
C GLY A 80 -19.72 12.96 -5.84
N ARG A 81 -20.53 12.35 -4.95
CA ARG A 81 -20.12 11.19 -4.15
C ARG A 81 -19.71 10.00 -5.01
N ARG A 82 -20.48 9.70 -6.07
CA ARG A 82 -20.20 8.57 -6.95
C ARG A 82 -18.84 8.71 -7.62
N ALA A 83 -18.54 9.86 -8.23
CA ALA A 83 -17.29 10.10 -8.91
C ALA A 83 -16.08 10.07 -7.94
N ARG A 84 -16.26 10.58 -6.71
CA ARG A 84 -15.24 10.45 -5.65
C ARG A 84 -14.98 8.99 -5.29
N ALA A 85 -16.03 8.19 -5.10
CA ALA A 85 -15.90 6.78 -4.76
C ALA A 85 -15.24 5.98 -5.91
N GLU A 86 -15.62 6.23 -7.15
CA GLU A 86 -15.02 5.60 -8.34
C GLU A 86 -13.51 5.92 -8.41
N HIS A 87 -13.11 7.18 -8.22
CA HIS A 87 -11.70 7.59 -8.20
C HIS A 87 -10.91 6.94 -7.06
N MET A 88 -11.45 6.99 -5.82
CA MET A 88 -10.80 6.41 -4.66
C MET A 88 -10.67 4.89 -4.76
N VAL A 89 -11.73 4.20 -5.19
CA VAL A 89 -11.71 2.74 -5.35
C VAL A 89 -10.73 2.34 -6.44
N ALA A 90 -10.66 3.08 -7.56
CA ALA A 90 -9.70 2.80 -8.61
C ALA A 90 -8.25 2.91 -8.09
N GLY A 91 -7.88 4.04 -7.47
CA GLY A 91 -6.54 4.24 -6.92
C GLY A 91 -6.19 3.26 -5.81
N PHE A 92 -7.13 2.98 -4.88
CA PHE A 92 -6.94 1.99 -3.82
C PHE A 92 -6.68 0.59 -4.39
N VAL A 93 -7.53 0.14 -5.31
CA VAL A 93 -7.41 -1.19 -5.90
C VAL A 93 -6.12 -1.33 -6.71
N ASP A 94 -5.74 -0.31 -7.49
CA ASP A 94 -4.49 -0.32 -8.23
C ASP A 94 -3.28 -0.43 -7.30
N GLN A 95 -3.26 0.33 -6.21
CA GLN A 95 -2.20 0.29 -5.22
C GLN A 95 -2.13 -1.07 -4.50
N VAL A 96 -3.27 -1.62 -4.09
CA VAL A 96 -3.33 -2.89 -3.37
C VAL A 96 -2.91 -4.05 -4.27
N VAL A 97 -3.39 -4.10 -5.52
CA VAL A 97 -3.00 -5.15 -6.46
C VAL A 97 -1.52 -5.07 -6.85
N ALA A 98 -1.01 -3.85 -7.10
CA ALA A 98 0.41 -3.65 -7.38
C ALA A 98 1.31 -4.09 -6.20
N ASN A 99 0.79 -4.08 -4.97
CA ASN A 99 1.49 -4.48 -3.76
C ASN A 99 0.91 -5.75 -3.12
N ARG A 100 0.11 -6.56 -3.87
CA ARG A 100 -0.61 -7.72 -3.30
C ARG A 100 0.28 -8.70 -2.54
N ALA A 101 1.51 -8.80 -2.95
CA ALA A 101 2.50 -9.65 -2.31
C ALA A 101 3.01 -9.09 -0.97
N LEU A 102 2.81 -7.79 -0.70
CA LEU A 102 3.09 -7.17 0.60
C LEU A 102 1.86 -7.19 1.53
N SER A 103 0.68 -7.47 1.00
CA SER A 103 -0.58 -7.47 1.76
C SER A 103 -0.56 -8.37 2.99
N PRO A 104 0.01 -9.60 2.95
CA PRO A 104 0.15 -10.42 4.14
C PRO A 104 1.06 -9.81 5.22
N LEU A 105 2.04 -9.00 4.83
CA LEU A 105 3.06 -8.46 5.73
C LEU A 105 2.51 -7.39 6.66
N GLY A 106 1.64 -6.52 6.16
CA GLY A 106 0.97 -5.51 6.99
C GLY A 106 0.13 -6.12 8.11
N GLN A 107 -0.38 -7.35 7.90
CA GLN A 107 -1.21 -8.06 8.87
C GLN A 107 -0.39 -8.96 9.81
N THR A 108 0.73 -9.51 9.35
CA THR A 108 1.49 -10.55 10.07
C THR A 108 2.76 -10.05 10.72
N ASP A 109 3.38 -8.97 10.21
CA ASP A 109 4.63 -8.45 10.80
C ASP A 109 4.34 -7.61 12.06
N PRO A 110 4.78 -8.08 13.24
CA PRO A 110 4.56 -7.35 14.50
C PRO A 110 5.22 -5.97 14.53
N SER A 111 6.28 -5.72 13.75
CA SER A 111 6.98 -4.43 13.72
C SER A 111 6.12 -3.37 13.03
N VAL A 112 5.40 -3.74 11.96
CA VAL A 112 4.45 -2.85 11.28
C VAL A 112 3.24 -2.57 12.15
N ARG A 113 2.64 -3.62 12.74
CA ARG A 113 1.45 -3.50 13.61
C ARG A 113 1.69 -2.64 14.85
N ARG A 114 2.92 -2.57 15.36
CA ARG A 114 3.31 -1.79 16.54
C ARG A 114 3.84 -0.40 16.20
N ASN A 115 3.95 -0.07 14.91
CA ASN A 115 4.45 1.25 14.51
C ASN A 115 3.34 2.29 14.66
N GLU A 116 3.36 2.98 15.81
CA GLU A 116 2.35 3.97 16.16
C GLU A 116 2.24 5.09 15.13
N ARG A 117 3.37 5.53 14.54
CA ARG A 117 3.39 6.56 13.49
C ARG A 117 2.64 6.10 12.24
N ILE A 118 2.94 4.91 11.73
CA ILE A 118 2.27 4.35 10.55
C ILE A 118 0.78 4.19 10.79
N ASN A 119 0.41 3.64 11.96
CA ASN A 119 -1.00 3.43 12.31
C ASN A 119 -1.76 4.76 12.43
N ALA A 120 -1.15 5.78 13.03
CA ALA A 120 -1.76 7.11 13.14
C ALA A 120 -1.98 7.75 11.75
N GLU A 121 -1.00 7.65 10.84
CA GLU A 121 -1.13 8.17 9.49
C GLU A 121 -2.21 7.43 8.68
N LEU A 122 -2.27 6.10 8.77
CA LEU A 122 -3.32 5.31 8.12
C LEU A 122 -4.70 5.64 8.68
N ALA A 123 -4.83 5.83 9.99
CA ALA A 123 -6.10 6.24 10.62
C ALA A 123 -6.53 7.63 10.14
N ARG A 124 -5.60 8.59 10.05
CA ARG A 124 -5.87 9.94 9.53
C ARG A 124 -6.33 9.90 8.06
N LEU A 125 -5.69 9.09 7.23
CA LEU A 125 -6.11 8.91 5.83
C LEU A 125 -7.48 8.27 5.71
N ALA A 126 -7.77 7.27 6.56
CA ALA A 126 -9.09 6.62 6.60
C ALA A 126 -10.20 7.60 6.98
N GLU A 127 -9.96 8.45 7.99
CA GLU A 127 -10.91 9.48 8.39
C GLU A 127 -11.17 10.50 7.27
N LYS A 128 -10.12 11.01 6.65
CA LYS A 128 -10.22 11.91 5.49
C LYS A 128 -11.02 11.28 4.34
N ALA A 129 -10.77 10.01 4.05
CA ALA A 129 -11.48 9.27 3.01
C ALA A 129 -12.96 9.10 3.34
N MET A 130 -13.30 8.73 4.57
CA MET A 130 -14.69 8.62 5.03
C MET A 130 -15.42 9.97 4.94
N GLN A 131 -14.78 11.07 5.35
CA GLN A 131 -15.33 12.41 5.25
C GLN A 131 -15.61 12.81 3.80
N LEU A 132 -14.70 12.51 2.87
CA LEU A 132 -14.88 12.78 1.43
C LEU A 132 -16.05 12.00 0.80
N LEU A 133 -16.29 10.78 1.28
CA LEU A 133 -17.35 9.90 0.76
C LEU A 133 -18.71 10.11 1.43
N PHE A 134 -18.73 10.34 2.73
CA PHE A 134 -19.96 10.28 3.53
C PHE A 134 -20.27 11.56 4.30
N GLY A 135 -19.34 12.53 4.32
CA GLY A 135 -19.46 13.75 5.13
C GLY A 135 -19.00 13.53 6.58
N ASP A 136 -19.31 14.50 7.44
CA ASP A 136 -18.81 14.55 8.82
C ASP A 136 -19.47 13.52 9.74
N GLU A 137 -20.70 13.11 9.45
CA GLU A 137 -21.50 12.19 10.27
C GLU A 137 -21.90 10.92 9.47
N PRO A 138 -20.95 10.00 9.17
CA PRO A 138 -21.28 8.77 8.49
C PRO A 138 -22.15 7.87 9.38
N THR A 139 -23.17 7.23 8.78
CA THR A 139 -24.01 6.23 9.46
C THR A 139 -23.21 4.97 9.77
N ASP A 140 -23.74 4.10 10.66
CA ASP A 140 -23.11 2.81 10.98
C ASP A 140 -22.96 1.91 9.74
N ASP A 141 -23.95 1.90 8.86
CA ASP A 141 -23.87 1.18 7.58
C ASP A 141 -22.70 1.69 6.69
N GLN A 142 -22.50 3.00 6.65
CA GLN A 142 -21.41 3.61 5.88
C GLN A 142 -20.05 3.33 6.51
N ARG A 143 -19.94 3.34 7.82
CA ARG A 143 -18.74 2.93 8.56
C ARG A 143 -18.42 1.46 8.30
N ALA A 144 -19.44 0.59 8.41
CA ALA A 144 -19.27 -0.84 8.12
C ALA A 144 -18.82 -1.08 6.66
N ALA A 145 -19.45 -0.40 5.69
CA ALA A 145 -19.08 -0.48 4.28
C ALA A 145 -17.62 -0.03 4.05
N TRP A 146 -17.19 1.04 4.71
CA TRP A 146 -15.81 1.50 4.67
C TRP A 146 -14.83 0.42 5.17
N PHE A 147 -15.05 -0.13 6.35
CA PHE A 147 -14.17 -1.16 6.92
C PHE A 147 -14.13 -2.43 6.07
N LEU A 148 -15.26 -2.85 5.49
CA LEU A 148 -15.33 -4.00 4.59
C LEU A 148 -14.54 -3.78 3.28
N THR A 149 -14.40 -2.53 2.83
CA THR A 149 -13.70 -2.19 1.58
C THR A 149 -12.26 -1.76 1.79
N SER A 150 -11.85 -1.38 3.00
CA SER A 150 -10.49 -0.94 3.31
C SER A 150 -9.51 -2.09 3.61
N ASP A 151 -10.01 -3.28 3.97
CA ASP A 151 -9.20 -4.49 4.16
C ASP A 151 -9.59 -5.59 3.16
N VAL A 152 -9.01 -5.53 1.98
CA VAL A 152 -9.20 -6.54 0.92
C VAL A 152 -8.15 -7.64 0.94
N GLY A 153 -7.23 -7.64 1.88
CA GLY A 153 -6.17 -8.64 2.01
C GLY A 153 -6.71 -10.07 2.03
N PRO A 154 -7.71 -10.41 2.86
CA PRO A 154 -8.34 -11.75 2.86
C PRO A 154 -8.96 -12.13 1.52
N VAL A 155 -9.55 -11.18 0.79
CA VAL A 155 -10.12 -11.43 -0.55
C VAL A 155 -9.02 -11.75 -1.56
N ILE A 156 -7.92 -11.01 -1.54
CA ILE A 156 -6.75 -11.26 -2.40
C ILE A 156 -6.17 -12.65 -2.13
N ALA A 157 -6.01 -13.02 -0.86
CA ALA A 157 -5.50 -14.32 -0.46
C ALA A 157 -6.40 -15.49 -0.89
N ALA A 158 -7.71 -15.27 -0.94
CA ALA A 158 -8.69 -16.27 -1.36
C ALA A 158 -8.76 -16.46 -2.89
N LEU A 159 -8.20 -15.53 -3.68
CA LEU A 159 -8.27 -15.53 -5.14
C LEU A 159 -6.86 -15.55 -5.82
N PRO A 160 -5.96 -16.49 -5.43
CA PRO A 160 -4.58 -16.50 -5.92
C PRO A 160 -4.48 -16.87 -7.42
N HIS A 161 -5.53 -17.43 -7.99
CA HIS A 161 -5.58 -17.87 -9.38
C HIS A 161 -5.91 -16.74 -10.37
N LEU A 162 -6.37 -15.58 -9.87
CA LEU A 162 -6.68 -14.45 -10.74
C LEU A 162 -5.40 -13.69 -11.14
N THR A 163 -5.38 -13.26 -12.38
CA THR A 163 -4.41 -12.28 -12.89
C THR A 163 -4.62 -10.92 -12.20
N ASP A 164 -3.63 -10.04 -12.28
CA ASP A 164 -3.73 -8.70 -11.70
C ASP A 164 -4.92 -7.91 -12.27
N ASP A 165 -5.19 -8.04 -13.57
CA ASP A 165 -6.29 -7.32 -14.22
C ASP A 165 -7.66 -7.87 -13.82
N GLU A 166 -7.82 -9.18 -13.75
CA GLU A 166 -9.04 -9.82 -13.26
C GLU A 166 -9.32 -9.46 -11.79
N LEU A 167 -8.26 -9.45 -10.96
CA LEU A 167 -8.38 -9.07 -9.56
C LEU A 167 -8.79 -7.60 -9.40
N ARG A 168 -8.21 -6.68 -10.20
CA ARG A 168 -8.63 -5.27 -10.23
C ARG A 168 -10.11 -5.12 -10.56
N GLU A 169 -10.58 -5.83 -11.57
CA GLU A 169 -11.98 -5.77 -11.98
C GLU A 169 -12.92 -6.27 -10.88
N VAL A 170 -12.59 -7.42 -10.28
CA VAL A 170 -13.37 -8.00 -9.19
C VAL A 170 -13.43 -7.05 -7.99
N LEU A 171 -12.28 -6.54 -7.54
CA LEU A 171 -12.21 -5.66 -6.36
C LEU A 171 -12.94 -4.34 -6.60
N ARG A 172 -12.74 -3.69 -7.75
CA ARG A 172 -13.44 -2.44 -8.10
C ARG A 172 -14.95 -2.61 -8.05
N ARG A 173 -15.46 -3.66 -8.71
CA ARG A 173 -16.89 -3.96 -8.72
C ARG A 173 -17.45 -4.23 -7.33
N LEU A 174 -16.74 -5.00 -6.50
CA LEU A 174 -17.17 -5.32 -5.14
C LEU A 174 -17.16 -4.10 -4.23
N CYS A 175 -16.06 -3.33 -4.22
CA CYS A 175 -15.94 -2.13 -3.40
C CYS A 175 -17.05 -1.11 -3.73
N LEU A 176 -17.28 -0.80 -5.01
CA LEU A 176 -18.33 0.13 -5.43
C LEU A 176 -19.73 -0.36 -5.02
N ARG A 177 -19.99 -1.67 -5.13
CA ARG A 177 -21.27 -2.26 -4.69
C ARG A 177 -21.48 -2.14 -3.18
N VAL A 178 -20.44 -2.41 -2.38
CA VAL A 178 -20.51 -2.31 -0.91
C VAL A 178 -20.69 -0.86 -0.48
N LEU A 179 -19.98 0.07 -1.12
CA LEU A 179 -20.13 1.52 -0.87
C LEU A 179 -21.46 2.10 -1.37
N ARG A 180 -22.27 1.31 -2.08
CA ARG A 180 -23.56 1.72 -2.66
C ARG A 180 -23.47 2.99 -3.51
N VAL A 181 -22.57 2.98 -4.49
CA VAL A 181 -22.35 4.08 -5.44
C VAL A 181 -22.51 3.61 -6.89
#